data_c2f0eb0adadc8d6300f2b425de969102
#
_entry.id   c2f0eb0adadc8d6300f2b425de969102
#
_cell.length_a   1.000
_cell.length_b   1.000
_cell.length_c   1.000
_cell.angle_alpha   90.00
_cell.angle_beta   90.00
_cell.angle_gamma   90.00
#
_symmetry.space_group_name_H-M   'P 1'
#
loop_
_entity.id
_entity.type
_entity.pdbx_description
1 polymer ?
#
loop_
_entity_poly.entity_id
_entity_poly.type
_entity_poly.pdbx_seq_one_letter_code
_entity_poly.pdbx_strand_id
1 'polypeptide(L)'
;MNNKVKVIAEIGINHQGNFELMKKMMLAAKKCGVDYVKSQKREPKVCLTEEQYNRIYDSPNSFGKTYGEHKENLEFSVEQWEELQKYAEKINVKMFMSVFDEVSADKMNNLGM
;
A
#
# COMPACT_ATOMS: atom_id res chain seq x y z
N MET A 1 17.01 -14.11 -26.61
CA MET A 1 16.59 -13.27 -25.44
C MET A 1 15.18 -13.68 -25.03
N ASN A 2 15.02 -14.18 -23.82
CA ASN A 2 13.68 -14.46 -23.27
C ASN A 2 13.08 -13.17 -22.74
N ASN A 3 12.35 -12.44 -23.59
CA ASN A 3 11.53 -11.29 -23.15
C ASN A 3 10.26 -11.82 -22.48
N LYS A 4 10.42 -12.38 -21.27
CA LYS A 4 9.26 -12.78 -20.48
C LYS A 4 8.55 -11.52 -19.95
N VAL A 5 7.27 -11.41 -20.27
CA VAL A 5 6.40 -10.36 -19.70
C VAL A 5 6.36 -10.52 -18.18
N LYS A 6 6.54 -9.43 -17.47
CA LYS A 6 6.37 -9.37 -16.01
C LYS A 6 4.94 -9.05 -15.67
N VAL A 7 4.39 -9.77 -14.72
CA VAL A 7 3.02 -9.58 -14.23
C VAL A 7 3.08 -8.97 -12.84
N ILE A 8 2.38 -7.86 -12.67
CA ILE A 8 2.29 -7.11 -11.41
C ILE A 8 0.86 -7.18 -10.91
N ALA A 9 0.66 -7.71 -9.71
CA ALA A 9 -0.63 -7.63 -9.04
C ALA A 9 -0.72 -6.30 -8.29
N GLU A 10 -1.63 -5.43 -8.72
CA GLU A 10 -1.94 -4.18 -8.03
C GLU A 10 -2.87 -4.44 -6.86
N ILE A 11 -2.33 -4.51 -5.65
CA ILE A 11 -3.12 -4.62 -4.42
C ILE A 11 -3.68 -3.24 -4.06
N GLY A 12 -2.90 -2.18 -4.30
CA GLY A 12 -3.32 -0.81 -4.03
C GLY A 12 -3.64 -0.61 -2.56
N ILE A 13 -4.86 -0.20 -2.27
CA ILE A 13 -5.42 -0.03 -0.92
C ILE A 13 -6.55 -1.02 -0.63
N ASN A 14 -6.70 -2.06 -1.45
CA ASN A 14 -7.78 -3.05 -1.29
C ASN A 14 -7.63 -3.89 0.01
N HIS A 15 -6.48 -3.82 0.66
CA HIS A 15 -6.27 -4.39 1.99
C HIS A 15 -7.05 -3.68 3.09
N GLN A 16 -7.65 -2.51 2.82
CA GLN A 16 -8.56 -1.78 3.73
C GLN A 16 -7.92 -1.42 5.09
N GLY A 17 -6.61 -1.18 5.13
CA GLY A 17 -5.87 -0.95 6.38
C GLY A 17 -5.71 -2.21 7.26
N ASN A 18 -6.08 -3.37 6.75
CA ASN A 18 -6.00 -4.63 7.48
C ASN A 18 -4.71 -5.37 7.10
N PHE A 19 -3.79 -5.47 8.05
CA PHE A 19 -2.47 -6.07 7.88
C PHE A 19 -2.53 -7.56 7.49
N GLU A 20 -3.39 -8.34 8.14
CA GLU A 20 -3.55 -9.76 7.82
C GLU A 20 -4.21 -9.98 6.46
N LEU A 21 -5.15 -9.11 6.07
CA LEU A 21 -5.75 -9.14 4.74
C LEU A 21 -4.69 -8.85 3.67
N MET A 22 -3.80 -7.87 3.90
CA MET A 22 -2.69 -7.58 3.00
C MET A 22 -1.82 -8.82 2.76
N LYS A 23 -1.43 -9.52 3.81
CA LYS A 23 -0.64 -10.77 3.70
C LYS A 23 -1.38 -11.85 2.91
N LYS A 24 -2.67 -12.01 3.15
CA LYS A 24 -3.50 -12.96 2.38
C LYS A 24 -3.56 -12.61 0.89
N MET A 25 -3.70 -11.33 0.57
CA MET A 25 -3.71 -10.86 -0.82
C MET A 25 -2.35 -11.09 -1.51
N MET A 26 -1.25 -10.82 -0.81
CA MET A 26 0.10 -11.09 -1.32
C MET A 26 0.30 -12.57 -1.61
N LEU A 27 -0.13 -13.45 -0.70
CA LEU A 27 -0.02 -14.90 -0.89
C LEU A 27 -0.91 -15.39 -2.04
N ALA A 28 -2.12 -14.86 -2.17
CA ALA A 28 -3.01 -15.18 -3.28
C ALA A 28 -2.40 -14.76 -4.63
N ALA A 29 -1.85 -13.54 -4.70
CA ALA A 29 -1.13 -13.06 -5.89
C ALA A 29 0.05 -13.99 -6.24
N LYS A 30 0.85 -14.37 -5.23
CA LYS A 30 1.96 -15.32 -5.44
C LYS A 30 1.48 -16.66 -6.00
N LYS A 31 0.39 -17.20 -5.47
CA LYS A 31 -0.19 -18.46 -5.98
C LYS A 31 -0.67 -18.35 -7.42
N CYS A 32 -1.07 -17.16 -7.86
CA CYS A 32 -1.43 -16.87 -9.25
C CYS A 32 -0.22 -16.74 -10.18
N GLY A 33 1.00 -16.78 -9.65
CA GLY A 33 2.23 -16.75 -10.44
C GLY A 33 2.70 -15.37 -10.85
N VAL A 34 2.30 -14.30 -10.14
CA VAL A 34 2.78 -12.95 -10.43
C VAL A 34 4.27 -12.80 -10.10
N ASP A 35 4.94 -11.89 -10.80
CA ASP A 35 6.34 -11.54 -10.54
C ASP A 35 6.45 -10.51 -9.39
N TYR A 36 5.48 -9.61 -9.29
CA TYR A 36 5.47 -8.51 -8.33
C TYR A 36 4.09 -8.30 -7.74
N VAL A 37 4.07 -7.82 -6.50
CA VAL A 37 2.90 -7.15 -5.91
C VAL A 37 3.21 -5.67 -5.74
N LYS A 38 2.22 -4.82 -5.98
CA LYS A 38 2.35 -3.37 -5.81
C LYS A 38 1.25 -2.85 -4.93
N SER A 39 1.61 -1.97 -4.00
CA SER A 39 0.67 -1.27 -3.15
C SER A 39 0.92 0.24 -3.24
N GLN A 40 0.35 1.01 -2.32
CA GLN A 40 0.40 2.47 -2.32
C GLN A 40 0.83 2.96 -0.94
N LYS A 41 1.63 4.02 -0.92
CA LYS A 41 2.00 4.73 0.31
C LYS A 41 1.79 6.22 0.13
N ARG A 42 1.12 6.81 1.10
CA ARG A 42 0.95 8.26 1.20
C ARG A 42 1.00 8.73 2.65
N GLU A 43 1.33 9.99 2.82
CA GLU A 43 1.11 10.72 4.07
C GLU A 43 -0.09 11.65 3.84
N PRO A 44 -1.29 11.31 4.35
CA PRO A 44 -2.49 12.09 4.04
C PRO A 44 -2.37 13.58 4.39
N LYS A 45 -1.71 13.91 5.49
CA LYS A 45 -1.47 15.31 5.91
C LYS A 45 -0.51 16.07 5.00
N VAL A 46 0.30 15.37 4.22
CA VAL A 46 1.19 15.97 3.22
C VAL A 46 0.49 16.11 1.87
N CYS A 47 -0.29 15.08 1.49
CA CYS A 47 -0.98 15.02 0.20
C CYS A 47 -2.21 15.93 0.11
N LEU A 48 -2.88 16.17 1.25
CA LEU A 48 -4.16 16.87 1.28
C LEU A 48 -3.99 18.27 1.88
N THR A 49 -4.72 19.25 1.32
CA THR A 49 -4.89 20.52 1.99
C THR A 49 -5.70 20.32 3.27
N GLU A 50 -5.62 21.27 4.21
CA GLU A 50 -6.41 21.22 5.45
C GLU A 50 -7.91 21.14 5.17
N GLU A 51 -8.40 21.87 4.17
CA GLU A 51 -9.77 21.82 3.71
C GLU A 51 -10.17 20.43 3.19
N GLN A 52 -9.35 19.85 2.34
CA GLN A 52 -9.59 18.50 1.80
C GLN A 52 -9.55 17.44 2.90
N TYR A 53 -8.60 17.55 3.82
CA TYR A 53 -8.45 16.61 4.94
C TYR A 53 -9.70 16.62 5.85
N ASN A 54 -10.20 17.81 6.19
CA ASN A 54 -11.33 18.00 7.11
C ASN A 54 -12.70 17.86 6.44
N ARG A 55 -12.75 17.70 5.12
CA ARG A 55 -14.01 17.51 4.41
C ARG A 55 -14.72 16.25 4.89
N ILE A 56 -16.00 16.37 5.25
CA ILE A 56 -16.82 15.22 5.65
C ILE A 56 -16.89 14.22 4.48
N TYR A 57 -16.61 12.96 4.80
CA TYR A 57 -16.64 11.87 3.84
C TYR A 57 -17.77 10.90 4.21
N ASP A 58 -18.98 11.24 3.80
CA ASP A 58 -20.18 10.45 4.01
C ASP A 58 -20.37 9.45 2.86
N SER A 59 -19.78 8.27 3.03
CA SER A 59 -19.84 7.18 2.07
C SER A 59 -19.99 5.86 2.81
N PRO A 60 -20.77 4.90 2.29
CA PRO A 60 -20.87 3.56 2.87
C PRO A 60 -19.52 2.83 2.92
N ASN A 61 -18.55 3.24 2.13
CA ASN A 61 -17.19 2.68 2.08
C ASN A 61 -16.16 3.53 2.86
N SER A 62 -16.62 4.46 3.70
CA SER A 62 -15.74 5.32 4.50
C SER A 62 -15.14 4.57 5.68
N PHE A 63 -13.83 4.76 5.90
CA PHE A 63 -13.08 4.30 7.06
C PHE A 63 -12.81 5.44 8.06
N GLY A 64 -13.48 6.56 7.95
CA GLY A 64 -13.35 7.71 8.84
C GLY A 64 -14.43 8.76 8.59
N LYS A 65 -14.61 9.70 9.52
CA LYS A 65 -15.61 10.78 9.40
C LYS A 65 -15.21 11.82 8.36
N THR A 66 -13.92 12.11 8.26
CA THR A 66 -13.36 13.02 7.28
C THR A 66 -12.61 12.25 6.20
N TYR A 67 -12.36 12.91 5.07
CA TYR A 67 -11.58 12.32 3.99
C TYR A 67 -10.13 12.00 4.42
N GLY A 68 -9.55 12.87 5.22
CA GLY A 68 -8.22 12.65 5.79
C GLY A 68 -8.16 11.44 6.71
N GLU A 69 -9.11 11.32 7.65
CA GLU A 69 -9.22 10.14 8.53
C GLU A 69 -9.43 8.86 7.75
N HIS A 70 -10.29 8.89 6.73
CA HIS A 70 -10.49 7.76 5.82
C HIS A 70 -9.18 7.32 5.18
N LYS A 71 -8.39 8.27 4.67
CA LYS A 71 -7.09 7.97 4.05
C LYS A 71 -6.06 7.45 5.06
N GLU A 72 -6.01 8.00 6.27
CA GLU A 72 -5.10 7.53 7.33
C GLU A 72 -5.40 6.10 7.77
N ASN A 73 -6.68 5.75 7.88
CA ASN A 73 -7.10 4.39 8.28
C ASN A 73 -6.79 3.32 7.21
N LEU A 74 -6.47 3.74 6.00
CA LEU A 74 -6.01 2.85 4.92
C LEU A 74 -4.48 2.72 4.85
N GLU A 75 -3.74 3.46 5.68
CA GLU A 75 -2.28 3.46 5.67
C GLU A 75 -1.69 2.47 6.69
N PHE A 76 -0.54 1.91 6.35
CA PHE A 76 0.30 1.15 7.28
C PHE A 76 1.48 2.00 7.75
N SER A 77 1.95 1.71 8.97
CA SER A 77 3.19 2.30 9.48
C SER A 77 4.43 1.80 8.70
N VAL A 78 5.55 2.49 8.89
CA VAL A 78 6.82 2.07 8.29
C VAL A 78 7.22 0.68 8.77
N GLU A 79 7.02 0.40 10.06
CA GLU A 79 7.32 -0.89 10.68
C GLU A 79 6.46 -2.01 10.08
N GLN A 80 5.18 -1.73 9.83
CA GLN A 80 4.29 -2.69 9.17
C GLN A 80 4.72 -2.95 7.72
N TRP A 81 5.17 -1.92 6.99
CA TRP A 81 5.71 -2.11 5.64
C TRP A 81 7.01 -2.91 5.64
N GLU A 82 7.88 -2.70 6.62
CA GLU A 82 9.08 -3.53 6.80
C GLU A 82 8.74 -5.00 7.04
N GLU A 83 7.74 -5.26 7.89
CA GLU A 83 7.26 -6.64 8.12
C GLU A 83 6.66 -7.26 6.86
N LEU A 84 5.90 -6.49 6.09
CA LEU A 84 5.33 -6.95 4.81
C LEU A 84 6.42 -7.24 3.79
N GLN A 85 7.49 -6.44 3.75
CA GLN A 85 8.64 -6.70 2.90
C GLN A 85 9.33 -8.03 3.27
N LYS A 86 9.56 -8.27 4.56
CA LYS A 86 10.10 -9.55 5.05
C LYS A 86 9.16 -10.72 4.71
N TYR A 87 7.87 -10.50 4.81
CA TYR A 87 6.89 -11.51 4.39
C TYR A 87 6.93 -11.78 2.88
N ALA A 88 7.05 -10.75 2.05
CA ALA A 88 7.21 -10.89 0.60
C ALA A 88 8.44 -11.74 0.26
N GLU A 89 9.57 -11.48 0.91
CA GLU A 89 10.79 -12.28 0.76
C GLU A 89 10.55 -13.75 1.15
N LYS A 90 9.89 -13.97 2.28
CA LYS A 90 9.57 -15.33 2.78
C LYS A 90 8.73 -16.13 1.79
N ILE A 91 7.76 -15.50 1.13
CA ILE A 91 6.91 -16.17 0.12
C ILE A 91 7.49 -16.09 -1.29
N ASN A 92 8.68 -15.49 -1.44
CA ASN A 92 9.38 -15.34 -2.71
C ASN A 92 8.56 -14.58 -3.77
N VAL A 93 8.06 -13.43 -3.42
CA VAL A 93 7.47 -12.45 -4.33
C VAL A 93 8.13 -11.09 -4.12
N LYS A 94 8.32 -10.33 -5.18
CA LYS A 94 8.87 -8.97 -5.09
C LYS A 94 7.75 -7.99 -4.79
N MET A 95 8.02 -7.02 -3.91
CA MET A 95 7.08 -5.97 -3.55
C MET A 95 7.67 -4.59 -3.84
N PHE A 96 6.84 -3.70 -4.35
CA PHE A 96 7.18 -2.29 -4.51
C PHE A 96 5.94 -1.40 -4.36
N MET A 97 6.16 -0.09 -4.37
CA MET A 97 5.13 0.88 -4.00
C MET A 97 4.97 1.96 -5.06
N SER A 98 3.74 2.42 -5.22
CA SER A 98 3.48 3.78 -5.72
C SER A 98 3.44 4.74 -4.54
N VAL A 99 4.25 5.76 -4.57
CA VAL A 99 4.32 6.80 -3.54
C VAL A 99 3.69 8.09 -4.04
N PHE A 100 2.95 8.79 -3.17
CA PHE A 100 2.14 9.94 -3.56
C PHE A 100 2.70 11.26 -3.05
N ASP A 101 3.79 11.23 -2.30
CA ASP A 101 4.45 12.40 -1.72
C ASP A 101 5.92 12.11 -1.42
N GLU A 102 6.70 13.17 -1.23
CA GLU A 102 8.14 13.08 -0.99
C GLU A 102 8.48 12.34 0.31
N VAL A 103 7.68 12.56 1.36
CA VAL A 103 7.88 11.90 2.67
C VAL A 103 7.71 10.38 2.52
N SER A 104 6.68 9.96 1.81
CA SER A 104 6.45 8.54 1.49
C SER A 104 7.56 7.97 0.62
N ALA A 105 8.06 8.74 -0.36
CA ALA A 105 9.18 8.33 -1.20
C ALA A 105 10.43 8.05 -0.37
N ASP A 106 10.80 8.96 0.52
CA ASP A 106 11.95 8.81 1.40
C ASP A 106 11.79 7.60 2.33
N LYS A 107 10.62 7.44 2.96
CA LYS A 107 10.34 6.30 3.84
C LYS A 107 10.48 4.96 3.12
N MET A 108 9.91 4.83 1.92
CA MET A 108 9.97 3.59 1.15
C MET A 108 11.36 3.33 0.58
N ASN A 109 12.06 4.38 0.13
CA ASN A 109 13.45 4.26 -0.31
C ASN A 109 14.37 3.77 0.82
N ASN A 110 14.17 4.24 2.05
CA ASN A 110 14.95 3.79 3.21
C ASN A 110 14.71 2.30 3.54
N LEU A 111 13.56 1.75 3.17
CA LEU A 111 13.28 0.32 3.26
C LEU A 111 13.82 -0.47 2.05
N GLY A 112 14.34 0.19 1.03
CA GLY A 112 14.81 -0.45 -0.20
C GLY A 112 13.68 -0.88 -1.16
N MET A 113 12.56 -0.21 -1.08
CA MET A 113 11.41 -0.44 -1.97
C MET A 113 11.28 0.60 -3.06
#